data_af91d7997c00b58750194db759de0541
#
_entry.id   af91d7997c00b58750194db759de0541
#
_cell.length_a   1.000
_cell.length_b   1.000
_cell.length_c   1.000
_cell.angle_alpha   90.00
_cell.angle_beta   90.00
_cell.angle_gamma   90.00
#
_symmetry.space_group_name_H-M   'P 1'
#
loop_
_entity.id
_entity.type
_entity.pdbx_description
1 polymer ?
#
loop_
_entity_poly.entity_id
_entity_poly.type
_entity_poly.pdbx_seq_one_letter_code
_entity_poly.pdbx_strand_id
1 'polypeptide(L)'
;MQVLVGKKAPHFEADAVVDGGDFVEKFSLSQYLGKKHVVFFFYPLDFTFVCPTEILAFQKRIQDFEDRGVAVVGCSIDSKFSHWAWLNTPQDKGGIQGVKYPLVADVNKTIAHNYGVLAGYYDYDENGHMVWMGDNG
;
A
#
# COMPACT_ATOMS: atom_id res chain seq x y z
N MET A 1 7.08 -12.97 -13.61
CA MET A 1 7.30 -12.16 -12.38
C MET A 1 8.77 -12.01 -12.11
N GLN A 2 9.24 -10.81 -11.84
CA GLN A 2 10.63 -10.58 -11.50
C GLN A 2 10.84 -10.70 -9.98
N VAL A 3 11.80 -11.51 -9.57
CA VAL A 3 12.16 -11.65 -8.15
C VAL A 3 12.99 -10.44 -7.73
N LEU A 4 12.59 -9.76 -6.67
CA LEU A 4 13.25 -8.55 -6.16
C LEU A 4 14.19 -8.82 -4.99
N VAL A 5 14.23 -10.03 -4.46
CA VAL A 5 15.09 -10.37 -3.32
C VAL A 5 16.56 -10.09 -3.65
N GLY A 6 17.22 -9.34 -2.79
CA GLY A 6 18.60 -8.92 -2.99
C GLY A 6 18.83 -7.84 -4.04
N LYS A 7 17.75 -7.28 -4.57
CA LYS A 7 17.81 -6.22 -5.59
C LYS A 7 17.28 -4.90 -5.03
N LYS A 8 17.64 -3.81 -5.71
CA LYS A 8 17.12 -2.49 -5.35
C LYS A 8 15.60 -2.44 -5.57
N ALA A 9 14.88 -1.91 -4.60
CA ALA A 9 13.43 -1.70 -4.71
C ALA A 9 13.11 -0.72 -5.84
N PRO A 10 12.08 -1.00 -6.66
CA PRO A 10 11.66 -0.06 -7.69
C PRO A 10 11.28 1.30 -7.10
N HIS A 11 11.79 2.36 -7.70
CA HIS A 11 11.46 3.73 -7.28
C HIS A 11 10.03 4.10 -7.70
N PHE A 12 9.35 4.84 -6.85
CA PHE A 12 8.06 5.44 -7.19
C PHE A 12 7.86 6.77 -6.48
N GLU A 13 7.00 7.60 -7.05
CA GLU A 13 6.42 8.77 -6.40
C GLU A 13 4.92 8.67 -6.55
N ALA A 14 4.18 8.80 -5.46
CA ALA A 14 2.74 8.65 -5.46
C ALA A 14 2.08 9.47 -4.36
N ASP A 15 0.77 9.68 -4.47
CA ASP A 15 0.00 10.25 -3.38
C ASP A 15 -0.04 9.29 -2.19
N ALA A 16 -0.06 9.84 -1.00
CA ALA A 16 -0.18 9.06 0.23
C ALA A 16 -0.96 9.85 1.27
N VAL A 17 -1.47 9.14 2.28
CA VAL A 17 -2.02 9.74 3.48
C VAL A 17 -1.13 9.36 4.65
N VAL A 18 -0.67 10.34 5.41
CA VAL A 18 0.25 10.15 6.53
C VAL A 18 -0.36 10.67 7.82
N ASP A 19 0.18 10.25 8.96
CA ASP A 19 -0.21 10.73 10.30
C ASP A 19 -1.72 10.64 10.59
N GLY A 20 -2.40 9.71 9.94
CA GLY A 20 -3.82 9.46 10.15
C GLY A 20 -4.75 10.35 9.36
N GLY A 21 -4.27 11.25 8.51
CA GLY A 21 -5.16 12.10 7.73
C GLY A 21 -4.53 13.19 6.87
N ASP A 22 -3.21 13.33 6.86
CA ASP A 22 -2.54 14.36 6.06
C ASP A 22 -2.21 13.85 4.66
N PHE A 23 -2.61 14.60 3.64
CA PHE A 23 -2.27 14.28 2.25
C PHE A 23 -0.84 14.68 1.94
N VAL A 24 -0.11 13.79 1.27
CA VAL A 24 1.24 14.02 0.77
C VAL A 24 1.29 13.68 -0.70
N GLU A 25 1.81 14.58 -1.51
CA GLU A 25 2.13 14.32 -2.91
C GLU A 25 3.56 13.84 -3.03
N LYS A 26 3.84 13.05 -4.07
CA LYS A 26 5.19 12.53 -4.37
C LYS A 26 5.83 11.80 -3.18
N PHE A 27 5.03 11.03 -2.44
CA PHE A 27 5.57 10.16 -1.41
C PHE A 27 6.51 9.14 -2.06
N SER A 28 7.67 8.93 -1.44
CA SER A 28 8.67 7.98 -1.94
C SER A 28 9.36 7.28 -0.77
N LEU A 29 9.73 6.02 -0.97
CA LEU A 29 10.51 5.27 0.02
C LEU A 29 11.94 5.80 0.14
N SER A 30 12.43 6.56 -0.85
CA SER A 30 13.78 7.12 -0.82
C SER A 30 14.03 8.04 0.37
N GLN A 31 12.99 8.60 0.97
CA GLN A 31 13.12 9.42 2.17
C GLN A 31 13.70 8.67 3.37
N TYR A 32 13.63 7.34 3.36
CA TYR A 32 14.15 6.50 4.44
C TYR A 32 15.58 6.00 4.18
N LEU A 33 16.14 6.24 2.98
CA LEU A 33 17.47 5.79 2.62
C LEU A 33 18.54 6.33 3.59
N GLY A 34 19.36 5.42 4.13
CA GLY A 34 20.40 5.76 5.09
C GLY A 34 19.89 6.11 6.48
N LYS A 35 18.58 6.04 6.72
CA LYS A 35 17.97 6.40 8.00
C LYS A 35 17.24 5.24 8.67
N LYS A 36 16.41 4.51 7.91
CA LYS A 36 15.57 3.42 8.42
C LYS A 36 15.47 2.29 7.42
N HIS A 37 15.28 1.09 7.92
CA HIS A 37 14.75 -0.01 7.14
C HIS A 37 13.24 0.21 6.92
N VAL A 38 12.67 -0.40 5.87
CA VAL A 38 11.25 -0.22 5.55
C VAL A 38 10.58 -1.58 5.41
N VAL A 39 9.45 -1.74 6.09
CA VAL A 39 8.47 -2.79 5.79
C VAL A 39 7.41 -2.15 4.92
N PHE A 40 7.43 -2.48 3.62
CA PHE A 40 6.46 -1.98 2.64
C PHE A 40 5.55 -3.14 2.26
N PHE A 41 4.26 -3.04 2.62
CA PHE A 41 3.32 -4.13 2.39
C PHE A 41 2.15 -3.68 1.52
N PHE A 42 1.56 -4.64 0.83
CA PHE A 42 0.41 -4.42 -0.03
C PHE A 42 -0.82 -5.09 0.56
N TYR A 43 -1.98 -4.47 0.37
CA TYR A 43 -3.27 -5.06 0.71
C TYR A 43 -4.27 -4.78 -0.43
N PRO A 44 -5.33 -5.61 -0.58
CA PRO A 44 -6.18 -5.51 -1.77
C PRO A 44 -6.97 -4.22 -1.87
N LEU A 45 -7.77 -3.88 -0.87
CA LEU A 45 -8.69 -2.74 -0.93
C LEU A 45 -9.04 -2.23 0.46
N ASP A 46 -9.27 -0.90 0.56
CA ASP A 46 -9.87 -0.27 1.73
C ASP A 46 -11.31 -0.79 1.92
N PHE A 47 -11.82 -0.67 3.13
CA PHE A 47 -13.20 -1.02 3.49
C PHE A 47 -13.59 -2.48 3.25
N THR A 48 -12.63 -3.40 3.27
CA THR A 48 -12.91 -4.84 3.29
C THR A 48 -12.82 -5.37 4.71
N PHE A 49 -13.61 -6.39 5.05
CA PHE A 49 -13.70 -6.89 6.43
C PHE A 49 -12.49 -7.69 6.90
N VAL A 50 -11.60 -8.10 6.00
CA VAL A 50 -10.42 -8.91 6.32
C VAL A 50 -9.18 -8.03 6.55
N CYS A 51 -8.97 -7.03 5.71
CA CYS A 51 -7.77 -6.18 5.73
C CYS A 51 -7.59 -5.32 6.99
N PRO A 52 -8.66 -4.83 7.68
CA PRO A 52 -8.45 -3.98 8.87
C PRO A 52 -7.67 -4.65 9.98
N THR A 53 -7.83 -5.96 10.17
CA THR A 53 -7.14 -6.67 11.26
C THR A 53 -5.64 -6.69 11.08
N GLU A 54 -5.16 -6.89 9.86
CA GLU A 54 -3.73 -6.89 9.53
C GLU A 54 -3.13 -5.50 9.68
N ILE A 55 -3.81 -4.49 9.14
CA ILE A 55 -3.36 -3.10 9.18
C ILE A 55 -3.30 -2.58 10.61
N LEU A 56 -4.30 -2.89 11.41
CA LEU A 56 -4.34 -2.53 12.81
C LEU A 56 -3.30 -3.29 13.64
N ALA A 57 -2.97 -4.53 13.25
CA ALA A 57 -1.92 -5.31 13.91
C ALA A 57 -0.55 -4.64 13.75
N PHE A 58 -0.23 -4.09 12.58
CA PHE A 58 0.99 -3.30 12.39
C PHE A 58 0.99 -2.07 13.29
N GLN A 59 -0.13 -1.37 13.42
CA GLN A 59 -0.23 -0.19 14.27
C GLN A 59 -0.02 -0.53 15.76
N LYS A 60 -0.54 -1.65 16.22
CA LYS A 60 -0.32 -2.12 17.61
C LYS A 60 1.15 -2.35 17.93
N ARG A 61 1.95 -2.70 16.93
CA ARG A 61 3.38 -2.97 17.05
C ARG A 61 4.26 -1.84 16.55
N ILE A 62 3.67 -0.68 16.25
CA ILE A 62 4.41 0.42 15.60
C ILE A 62 5.60 0.87 16.42
N GLN A 63 5.49 0.89 17.75
CA GLN A 63 6.59 1.27 18.61
C GLN A 63 7.73 0.26 18.54
N ASP A 64 7.43 -1.04 18.43
CA ASP A 64 8.46 -2.07 18.28
C ASP A 64 9.25 -1.87 16.98
N PHE A 65 8.57 -1.49 15.89
CA PHE A 65 9.22 -1.17 14.62
C PHE A 65 10.10 0.07 14.76
N GLU A 66 9.57 1.15 15.34
CA GLU A 66 10.31 2.38 15.54
C GLU A 66 11.56 2.19 16.40
N ASP A 67 11.46 1.42 17.48
CA ASP A 67 12.58 1.11 18.37
C ASP A 67 13.71 0.37 17.64
N ARG A 68 13.39 -0.33 16.56
CA ARG A 68 14.37 -1.05 15.73
C ARG A 68 14.79 -0.29 14.48
N GLY A 69 14.39 0.97 14.34
CA GLY A 69 14.72 1.79 13.19
C GLY A 69 14.02 1.34 11.91
N VAL A 70 12.79 0.87 12.02
CA VAL A 70 11.98 0.36 10.90
C VAL A 70 10.76 1.24 10.69
N ALA A 71 10.57 1.72 9.46
CA ALA A 71 9.34 2.39 9.03
C ALA A 71 8.39 1.38 8.40
N VAL A 72 7.10 1.53 8.70
CA VAL A 72 6.03 0.70 8.13
C VAL A 72 5.24 1.56 7.14
N VAL A 73 5.01 1.04 5.94
CA VAL A 73 4.27 1.73 4.87
C VAL A 73 3.33 0.74 4.20
N GLY A 74 2.04 1.07 4.15
CA GLY A 74 1.04 0.26 3.44
C GLY A 74 0.72 0.83 2.06
N CYS A 75 0.24 -0.02 1.17
CA CYS A 75 -0.11 0.37 -0.19
C CYS A 75 -1.28 -0.45 -0.71
N SER A 76 -2.23 0.23 -1.33
CA SER A 76 -3.29 -0.43 -2.11
C SER A 76 -3.60 0.38 -3.36
N ILE A 77 -4.46 -0.17 -4.21
CA ILE A 77 -4.88 0.48 -5.46
C ILE A 77 -5.97 1.54 -5.26
N ASP A 78 -6.36 1.81 -4.01
CA ASP A 78 -7.33 2.85 -3.69
C ASP A 78 -6.73 4.25 -3.83
N SER A 79 -7.62 5.24 -3.96
CA SER A 79 -7.22 6.65 -4.00
C SER A 79 -6.84 7.16 -2.60
N LYS A 80 -6.14 8.30 -2.57
CA LYS A 80 -5.86 8.99 -1.31
C LYS A 80 -7.15 9.39 -0.55
N PHE A 81 -8.22 9.65 -1.27
CA PHE A 81 -9.52 10.02 -0.67
C PHE A 81 -10.15 8.81 0.03
N SER A 82 -10.06 7.62 -0.56
CA SER A 82 -10.50 6.38 0.07
C SER A 82 -9.69 6.08 1.33
N HIS A 83 -8.38 6.18 1.26
CA HIS A 83 -7.49 6.00 2.42
C HIS A 83 -7.85 6.98 3.54
N TRP A 84 -8.05 8.25 3.20
CA TRP A 84 -8.43 9.27 4.16
C TRP A 84 -9.76 8.94 4.85
N ALA A 85 -10.76 8.55 4.08
CA ALA A 85 -12.08 8.18 4.61
C ALA A 85 -11.97 6.98 5.56
N TRP A 86 -11.18 5.97 5.19
CA TRP A 86 -11.00 4.76 5.99
C TRP A 86 -10.25 5.06 7.30
N LEU A 87 -9.23 5.91 7.24
CA LEU A 87 -8.48 6.38 8.41
C LEU A 87 -9.33 7.23 9.35
N ASN A 88 -10.41 7.81 8.88
CA ASN A 88 -11.35 8.60 9.68
C ASN A 88 -12.61 7.82 10.07
N THR A 89 -12.70 6.54 9.72
CA THR A 89 -13.80 5.67 10.09
C THR A 89 -13.44 4.91 11.37
N PRO A 90 -14.31 4.93 12.40
CA PRO A 90 -14.07 4.20 13.64
C PRO A 90 -13.89 2.70 13.41
N GLN A 91 -13.07 2.07 14.25
CA GLN A 91 -12.76 0.65 14.13
C GLN A 91 -13.99 -0.24 14.32
N ASP A 92 -14.92 0.14 15.19
CA ASP A 92 -16.19 -0.58 15.41
C ASP A 92 -17.14 -0.49 14.21
N LYS A 93 -16.85 0.37 13.24
CA LYS A 93 -17.59 0.53 11.98
C LYS A 93 -16.79 0.02 10.76
N GLY A 94 -15.79 -0.79 10.99
CA GLY A 94 -14.97 -1.36 9.92
C GLY A 94 -13.84 -0.47 9.42
N GLY A 95 -13.56 0.64 10.10
CA GLY A 95 -12.49 1.54 9.76
C GLY A 95 -11.17 1.21 10.44
N ILE A 96 -10.16 2.03 10.15
CA ILE A 96 -8.82 1.91 10.72
C ILE A 96 -8.38 3.16 11.44
N GLN A 97 -9.32 3.90 12.00
CA GLN A 97 -8.99 5.09 12.79
C GLN A 97 -7.96 4.76 13.87
N GLY A 98 -6.91 5.56 13.96
CA GLY A 98 -5.78 5.33 14.87
C GLY A 98 -4.50 4.91 14.16
N VAL A 99 -4.57 4.44 12.93
CA VAL A 99 -3.38 4.12 12.13
C VAL A 99 -2.64 5.40 11.78
N LYS A 100 -1.33 5.45 12.06
CA LYS A 100 -0.50 6.65 11.85
C LYS A 100 0.57 6.47 10.78
N TYR A 101 0.90 5.25 10.40
CA TYR A 101 1.90 5.03 9.35
C TYR A 101 1.32 5.36 7.96
N PRO A 102 2.18 5.67 6.99
CA PRO A 102 1.71 6.08 5.65
C PRO A 102 0.95 4.99 4.90
N LEU A 103 -0.10 5.40 4.18
CA LEU A 103 -0.82 4.56 3.23
C LEU A 103 -0.67 5.18 1.84
N VAL A 104 -0.01 4.47 0.94
CA VAL A 104 0.26 4.89 -0.43
C VAL A 104 -0.91 4.54 -1.35
N ALA A 105 -1.27 5.46 -2.22
CA ALA A 105 -2.36 5.32 -3.18
C ALA A 105 -1.79 4.94 -4.57
N ASP A 106 -1.88 3.66 -4.91
CA ASP A 106 -1.41 3.12 -6.19
C ASP A 106 -2.56 2.97 -7.18
N VAL A 107 -3.22 4.09 -7.50
CA VAL A 107 -4.46 4.10 -8.30
C VAL A 107 -4.29 3.48 -9.67
N ASN A 108 -3.15 3.72 -10.32
CA ASN A 108 -2.87 3.19 -11.66
C ASN A 108 -2.20 1.80 -11.64
N LYS A 109 -2.02 1.21 -10.48
CA LYS A 109 -1.44 -0.14 -10.30
C LYS A 109 0.03 -0.27 -10.73
N THR A 110 0.71 0.83 -10.98
CA THR A 110 2.10 0.83 -11.45
C THR A 110 3.04 0.30 -10.38
N ILE A 111 2.83 0.69 -9.12
CA ILE A 111 3.66 0.22 -8.00
C ILE A 111 3.46 -1.29 -7.81
N ALA A 112 2.22 -1.74 -7.73
CA ALA A 112 1.91 -3.17 -7.57
C ALA A 112 2.51 -4.00 -8.71
N HIS A 113 2.44 -3.51 -9.94
CA HIS A 113 3.04 -4.15 -11.09
C HIS A 113 4.56 -4.26 -10.96
N ASN A 114 5.23 -3.15 -10.65
CA ASN A 114 6.69 -3.10 -10.57
C ASN A 114 7.27 -3.93 -9.40
N TYR A 115 6.49 -4.08 -8.33
CA TYR A 115 6.88 -4.94 -7.20
C TYR A 115 6.46 -6.40 -7.39
N GLY A 116 5.81 -6.73 -8.50
CA GLY A 116 5.44 -8.11 -8.82
C GLY A 116 4.34 -8.70 -7.95
N VAL A 117 3.49 -7.85 -7.37
CA VAL A 117 2.40 -8.29 -6.48
C VAL A 117 1.01 -8.10 -7.08
N LEU A 118 0.93 -7.62 -8.32
CA LEU A 118 -0.33 -7.49 -9.02
C LEU A 118 -0.80 -8.88 -9.46
N ALA A 119 -1.90 -9.35 -8.86
CA ALA A 119 -2.38 -10.71 -9.09
C ALA A 119 -2.97 -10.93 -10.50
N GLY A 120 -3.32 -9.86 -11.19
CA GLY A 120 -3.87 -9.87 -12.52
C GLY A 120 -5.02 -8.89 -12.67
N TYR A 121 -5.42 -8.67 -13.90
CA TYR A 121 -6.52 -7.78 -14.24
C TYR A 121 -7.12 -8.21 -15.57
N TYR A 122 -8.33 -7.73 -15.85
CA TYR A 122 -8.93 -7.90 -17.15
C TYR A 122 -8.65 -6.68 -18.01
N ASP A 123 -8.33 -6.93 -19.28
CA ASP A 123 -8.16 -5.88 -20.27
C ASP A 123 -8.88 -6.30 -21.55
N TYR A 124 -8.98 -5.41 -22.51
CA TYR A 124 -9.61 -5.71 -23.79
C TYR A 124 -8.54 -5.99 -24.85
N ASP A 125 -8.77 -7.04 -25.64
CA ASP A 125 -7.92 -7.32 -26.79
C ASP A 125 -8.22 -6.35 -27.94
N GLU A 126 -7.50 -6.49 -29.06
CA GLU A 126 -7.69 -5.66 -30.25
C GLU A 126 -9.09 -5.78 -30.89
N ASN A 127 -9.83 -6.83 -30.57
CA ASN A 127 -11.20 -7.08 -31.04
C ASN A 127 -12.26 -6.62 -30.02
N GLY A 128 -11.85 -6.01 -28.92
CA GLY A 128 -12.75 -5.56 -27.86
C GLY A 128 -13.26 -6.64 -26.93
N HIS A 129 -12.64 -7.82 -26.93
CA HIS A 129 -13.00 -8.91 -25.99
C HIS A 129 -12.22 -8.75 -24.69
N MET A 130 -12.89 -9.02 -23.56
CA MET A 130 -12.26 -9.00 -22.24
C MET A 130 -11.35 -10.21 -22.05
N VAL A 131 -10.09 -9.96 -21.75
CA VAL A 131 -9.05 -10.98 -21.61
C VAL A 131 -8.37 -10.84 -20.25
N TRP A 132 -8.11 -11.96 -19.60
CA TRP A 132 -7.34 -11.97 -18.34
C TRP A 132 -5.86 -11.72 -18.65
N MET A 133 -5.31 -10.71 -17.97
CA MET A 133 -3.91 -10.28 -18.11
C MET A 133 -3.18 -10.51 -16.79
N GLY A 134 -2.96 -11.74 -16.42
CA GLY A 134 -2.27 -12.07 -15.19
C GLY A 134 -1.47 -13.34 -15.32
N ASP A 135 -0.57 -13.54 -14.37
CA ASP A 135 0.15 -14.81 -14.26
C ASP A 135 -0.81 -15.87 -13.70
N ASN A 136 -0.91 -16.98 -14.41
CA ASN A 136 -1.73 -18.12 -14.01
C ASN A 136 -1.01 -19.05 -13.03
N GLY A 137 -0.14 -18.47 -12.18
CA GLY A 137 0.64 -19.35 -11.39
C GLY A 137 0.89 -18.98 -10.00
#